data_dc300bb925998d3e11b02e219ae0a55e
#
_entry.id   dc300bb925998d3e11b02e219ae0a55e
#
_cell.length_a   1.000
_cell.length_b   1.000
_cell.length_c   1.000
_cell.angle_alpha   90.00
_cell.angle_beta   90.00
_cell.angle_gamma   90.00
#
_symmetry.space_group_name_H-M   'P 1'
#
loop_
_entity.id
_entity.type
_entity.pdbx_description
1 polymer ?
#
loop_
_entity_poly.entity_id
_entity_poly.type
_entity_poly.pdbx_seq_one_letter_code
_entity_poly.pdbx_strand_id
1 'polypeptide(L)'
;MATILKGAPVVAAMNERNAALCEQLKAKGITPTLAVVRVGEREDDLSYERGVMTRCGKVGVAVKQFVLPADATQEQLLRVLNEVNTDDGIHGCLLFRPLPKQFDDRTVRAALRPEKDIDGITDGSLAGVFTNTDLGYAPCTAQACMEILKYYNVPLSGKRAVVVGRSLVVGKPAAMMLDRENATVTLCNSRTQNLPEVCRQADIVVVAMGKMAAVGADCLRAGQTVVDVGIHVNEEGKLCGDVQFAAAEPVVDAITPVPGGVGTVTTSVLVGHVVQAACKKAGVEC
;
A
#
# COMPACT_ATOMS: atom_id res chain seq x y z
N MET A 1 14.83 -21.50 11.83
CA MET A 1 13.88 -20.41 12.09
C MET A 1 13.99 -19.43 10.94
N ALA A 2 12.87 -18.96 10.44
CA ALA A 2 12.84 -18.01 9.34
C ALA A 2 13.41 -16.63 9.74
N THR A 3 13.91 -15.90 8.77
CA THR A 3 14.17 -14.47 8.92
C THR A 3 12.85 -13.72 9.00
N ILE A 4 12.64 -12.98 10.09
CA ILE A 4 11.40 -12.20 10.27
C ILE A 4 11.53 -10.85 9.59
N LEU A 5 10.77 -10.65 8.51
CA LEU A 5 10.78 -9.44 7.69
C LEU A 5 9.94 -8.34 8.34
N LYS A 6 10.47 -7.71 9.39
CA LYS A 6 9.77 -6.66 10.15
C LYS A 6 9.65 -5.37 9.34
N GLY A 7 8.49 -4.72 9.38
CA GLY A 7 8.26 -3.44 8.71
C GLY A 7 8.98 -2.25 9.37
N ALA A 8 9.25 -2.30 10.67
CA ALA A 8 9.82 -1.15 11.39
C ALA A 8 11.17 -0.67 10.84
N PRO A 9 12.16 -1.51 10.52
CA PRO A 9 13.41 -1.06 9.88
C PRO A 9 13.18 -0.44 8.49
N VAL A 10 12.24 -1.01 7.71
CA VAL A 10 11.86 -0.47 6.38
C VAL A 10 11.30 0.93 6.54
N VAL A 11 10.39 1.13 7.49
CA VAL A 11 9.81 2.44 7.83
C VAL A 11 10.89 3.45 8.23
N ALA A 12 11.88 3.05 9.03
CA ALA A 12 12.97 3.92 9.45
C ALA A 12 13.77 4.42 8.24
N ALA A 13 14.19 3.52 7.36
CA ALA A 13 14.91 3.87 6.13
C ALA A 13 14.09 4.76 5.18
N MET A 14 12.80 4.47 5.01
CA MET A 14 11.90 5.30 4.20
C MET A 14 11.72 6.70 4.78
N ASN A 15 11.57 6.81 6.10
CA ASN A 15 11.42 8.11 6.76
C ASN A 15 12.69 8.97 6.62
N GLU A 16 13.86 8.37 6.76
CA GLU A 16 15.14 9.07 6.58
C GLU A 16 15.27 9.62 5.15
N ARG A 17 15.02 8.78 4.14
CA ARG A 17 15.01 9.18 2.73
C ARG A 17 14.00 10.31 2.47
N ASN A 18 12.76 10.16 2.94
CA ASN A 18 11.71 11.15 2.72
C ASN A 18 12.00 12.47 3.43
N ALA A 19 12.56 12.45 4.64
CA ALA A 19 12.94 13.66 5.36
C ALA A 19 14.06 14.43 4.63
N ALA A 20 15.07 13.72 4.11
CA ALA A 20 16.13 14.32 3.31
C ALA A 20 15.59 15.00 2.05
N LEU A 21 14.64 14.37 1.34
CA LEU A 21 13.97 14.97 0.19
C LEU A 21 13.12 16.18 0.56
N CYS A 22 12.41 16.14 1.69
CA CYS A 22 11.64 17.27 2.19
C CYS A 22 12.54 18.49 2.49
N GLU A 23 13.73 18.29 3.06
CA GLU A 23 14.68 19.40 3.29
C GLU A 23 15.20 19.99 1.97
N GLN A 24 15.46 19.16 0.95
CA GLN A 24 15.83 19.64 -0.38
C GLN A 24 14.69 20.46 -1.03
N LEU A 25 13.44 20.01 -0.92
CA LEU A 25 12.27 20.71 -1.42
C LEU A 25 12.06 22.04 -0.69
N LYS A 26 12.23 22.04 0.63
CA LYS A 26 12.13 23.23 1.48
C LYS A 26 13.15 24.30 1.07
N ALA A 27 14.37 23.90 0.74
CA ALA A 27 15.39 24.82 0.22
C ALA A 27 14.97 25.51 -1.11
N LYS A 28 14.02 24.91 -1.85
CA LYS A 28 13.39 25.49 -3.05
C LYS A 28 12.06 26.20 -2.76
N GLY A 29 11.71 26.38 -1.48
CA GLY A 29 10.44 27.02 -1.07
C GLY A 29 9.21 26.13 -1.24
N ILE A 30 9.38 24.81 -1.40
CA ILE A 30 8.29 23.84 -1.61
C ILE A 30 8.12 23.01 -0.35
N THR A 31 6.88 22.96 0.16
CA THR A 31 6.49 22.05 1.25
C THR A 31 5.59 20.96 0.68
N PRO A 32 6.02 19.67 0.66
CA PRO A 32 5.12 18.59 0.28
C PRO A 32 3.85 18.63 1.10
N THR A 33 2.70 18.59 0.47
CA THR A 33 1.40 18.76 1.15
C THR A 33 0.43 17.66 0.73
N LEU A 34 -0.09 16.95 1.72
CA LEU A 34 -1.13 15.94 1.59
C LEU A 34 -2.50 16.55 1.84
N ALA A 35 -3.44 16.39 0.90
CA ALA A 35 -4.85 16.58 1.18
C ALA A 35 -5.44 15.30 1.79
N VAL A 36 -6.08 15.42 2.93
CA VAL A 36 -6.86 14.35 3.56
C VAL A 36 -8.34 14.66 3.37
N VAL A 37 -9.06 13.84 2.62
CA VAL A 37 -10.48 14.01 2.32
C VAL A 37 -11.28 12.92 3.02
N ARG A 38 -12.20 13.31 3.90
CA ARG A 38 -13.00 12.43 4.74
C ARG A 38 -14.46 12.85 4.77
N VAL A 39 -15.37 11.87 4.80
CA VAL A 39 -16.80 12.08 4.97
C VAL A 39 -17.25 11.43 6.28
N GLY A 40 -17.82 12.25 7.19
CA GLY A 40 -18.22 11.80 8.52
C GLY A 40 -17.03 11.58 9.47
N GLU A 41 -17.27 10.85 10.56
CA GLU A 41 -16.33 10.70 11.69
C GLU A 41 -16.28 9.25 12.20
N ARG A 42 -16.02 8.30 11.29
CA ARG A 42 -15.84 6.91 11.68
C ARG A 42 -14.56 6.76 12.52
N GLU A 43 -14.64 6.04 13.61
CA GLU A 43 -13.49 5.86 14.53
C GLU A 43 -12.26 5.27 13.86
N ASP A 44 -12.46 4.30 12.96
CA ASP A 44 -11.37 3.69 12.19
C ASP A 44 -10.65 4.72 11.31
N ASP A 45 -11.43 5.59 10.63
CA ASP A 45 -10.90 6.65 9.77
C ASP A 45 -10.10 7.67 10.61
N LEU A 46 -10.65 8.08 11.75
CA LEU A 46 -9.97 9.00 12.67
C LEU A 46 -8.68 8.42 13.25
N SER A 47 -8.68 7.13 13.56
CA SER A 47 -7.48 6.44 14.05
C SER A 47 -6.40 6.37 12.98
N TYR A 48 -6.76 6.01 11.75
CA TYR A 48 -5.83 5.96 10.62
C TYR A 48 -5.31 7.36 10.27
N GLU A 49 -6.18 8.38 10.24
CA GLU A 49 -5.83 9.78 10.00
C GLU A 49 -4.77 10.28 10.98
N ARG A 50 -4.94 10.01 12.30
CA ARG A 50 -3.93 10.36 13.32
C ARG A 50 -2.56 9.71 13.01
N GLY A 51 -2.57 8.45 12.57
CA GLY A 51 -1.36 7.75 12.16
C GLY A 51 -0.67 8.41 10.96
N VAL A 52 -1.44 8.78 9.94
CA VAL A 52 -0.96 9.51 8.75
C VAL A 52 -0.38 10.87 9.14
N MET A 53 -1.11 11.67 9.92
CA MET A 53 -0.65 12.99 10.36
C MET A 53 0.66 12.90 11.16
N THR A 54 0.75 11.93 12.07
CA THR A 54 1.98 11.68 12.84
C THR A 54 3.14 11.33 11.92
N ARG A 55 2.91 10.53 10.89
CA ARG A 55 3.93 10.14 9.90
C ARG A 55 4.36 11.33 9.05
N CYS A 56 3.42 12.11 8.54
CA CYS A 56 3.67 13.34 7.80
C CYS A 56 4.55 14.32 8.61
N GLY A 57 4.19 14.58 9.87
CA GLY A 57 4.95 15.47 10.73
C GLY A 57 6.38 15.02 10.99
N LYS A 58 6.64 13.71 11.03
CA LYS A 58 8.00 13.15 11.22
C LYS A 58 8.96 13.45 10.08
N VAL A 59 8.45 13.61 8.86
CA VAL A 59 9.28 13.79 7.65
C VAL A 59 9.15 15.19 7.03
N GLY A 60 8.31 16.05 7.57
CA GLY A 60 8.16 17.44 7.08
C GLY A 60 7.10 17.60 5.97
N VAL A 61 6.14 16.69 5.87
CA VAL A 61 4.98 16.79 4.98
C VAL A 61 3.85 17.54 5.69
N ALA A 62 3.32 18.61 5.08
CA ALA A 62 2.14 19.32 5.57
C ALA A 62 0.86 18.55 5.26
N VAL A 63 -0.19 18.77 6.06
CA VAL A 63 -1.50 18.14 5.86
C VAL A 63 -2.58 19.21 5.80
N LYS A 64 -3.40 19.18 4.74
CA LYS A 64 -4.61 19.98 4.58
C LYS A 64 -5.82 19.06 4.65
N GLN A 65 -6.67 19.26 5.66
CA GLN A 65 -7.84 18.42 5.89
C GLN A 65 -9.08 18.99 5.23
N PHE A 66 -9.85 18.14 4.56
CA PHE A 66 -11.15 18.40 3.95
C PHE A 66 -12.17 17.45 4.58
N VAL A 67 -12.84 17.93 5.61
CA VAL A 67 -13.82 17.14 6.35
C VAL A 67 -15.23 17.53 5.90
N LEU A 68 -15.93 16.57 5.29
CA LEU A 68 -17.32 16.75 4.91
C LEU A 68 -18.24 16.12 5.97
N PRO A 69 -19.43 16.69 6.22
CA PRO A 69 -20.41 16.09 7.11
C PRO A 69 -20.91 14.74 6.55
N ALA A 70 -21.44 13.89 7.43
CA ALA A 70 -21.87 12.53 7.04
C ALA A 70 -23.00 12.52 6.00
N ASP A 71 -23.81 13.58 5.95
CA ASP A 71 -24.91 13.81 5.01
C ASP A 71 -24.49 14.61 3.77
N ALA A 72 -23.19 14.82 3.56
CA ALA A 72 -22.69 15.52 2.39
C ALA A 72 -23.19 14.88 1.08
N THR A 73 -23.43 15.71 0.08
CA THR A 73 -23.81 15.25 -1.25
C THR A 73 -22.59 14.87 -2.09
N GLN A 74 -22.82 14.03 -3.11
CA GLN A 74 -21.76 13.69 -4.08
C GLN A 74 -21.18 14.94 -4.75
N GLU A 75 -22.02 15.92 -5.06
CA GLU A 75 -21.58 17.18 -5.68
C GLU A 75 -20.65 17.98 -4.76
N GLN A 76 -20.88 17.97 -3.44
CA GLN A 76 -19.98 18.61 -2.48
C GLN A 76 -18.60 17.91 -2.46
N LEU A 77 -18.58 16.58 -2.45
CA LEU A 77 -17.34 15.81 -2.51
C LEU A 77 -16.59 16.04 -3.82
N LEU A 78 -17.29 16.06 -4.96
CA LEU A 78 -16.68 16.34 -6.26
C LEU A 78 -16.09 17.74 -6.34
N ARG A 79 -16.71 18.74 -5.70
CA ARG A 79 -16.15 20.11 -5.58
C ARG A 79 -14.84 20.10 -4.79
N VAL A 80 -14.77 19.37 -3.68
CA VAL A 80 -13.54 19.22 -2.88
C VAL A 80 -12.45 18.54 -3.71
N LEU A 81 -12.76 17.46 -4.43
CA LEU A 81 -11.79 16.79 -5.29
C LEU A 81 -11.31 17.71 -6.43
N ASN A 82 -12.18 18.54 -6.98
CA ASN A 82 -11.77 19.53 -7.98
C ASN A 82 -10.84 20.60 -7.37
N GLU A 83 -11.09 21.07 -6.14
CA GLU A 83 -10.16 21.97 -5.44
C GLU A 83 -8.82 21.30 -5.24
N VAL A 84 -8.77 20.07 -4.74
CA VAL A 84 -7.54 19.29 -4.58
C VAL A 84 -6.79 19.13 -5.89
N ASN A 85 -7.50 18.83 -6.98
CA ASN A 85 -6.89 18.64 -8.30
C ASN A 85 -6.26 19.93 -8.86
N THR A 86 -6.85 21.09 -8.56
CA THR A 86 -6.45 22.38 -9.13
C THR A 86 -5.52 23.18 -8.22
N ASP A 87 -5.45 22.85 -6.93
CA ASP A 87 -4.53 23.49 -5.99
C ASP A 87 -3.11 22.98 -6.23
N ASP A 88 -2.28 23.86 -6.75
CA ASP A 88 -0.87 23.58 -7.02
C ASP A 88 -0.03 23.39 -5.76
N GLY A 89 -0.48 23.85 -4.62
CA GLY A 89 0.15 23.64 -3.32
C GLY A 89 -0.10 22.24 -2.73
N ILE A 90 -1.07 21.50 -3.26
CA ILE A 90 -1.37 20.11 -2.84
C ILE A 90 -0.64 19.13 -3.76
N HIS A 91 0.10 18.19 -3.20
CA HIS A 91 0.91 17.23 -3.95
C HIS A 91 0.31 15.82 -3.99
N GLY A 92 -0.63 15.50 -3.09
CA GLY A 92 -1.34 14.23 -3.09
C GLY A 92 -2.64 14.28 -2.32
N CYS A 93 -3.50 13.32 -2.57
CA CYS A 93 -4.82 13.19 -1.94
C CYS A 93 -4.98 11.79 -1.35
N LEU A 94 -5.29 11.74 -0.06
CA LEU A 94 -5.83 10.56 0.61
C LEU A 94 -7.33 10.72 0.73
N LEU A 95 -8.09 9.93 -0.02
CA LEU A 95 -9.55 9.86 0.08
C LEU A 95 -9.93 8.67 0.94
N PHE A 96 -10.55 8.92 2.08
CA PHE A 96 -10.99 7.86 3.00
C PHE A 96 -12.12 7.02 2.39
N ARG A 97 -11.95 5.70 2.43
CA ARG A 97 -12.89 4.71 1.88
C ARG A 97 -13.07 3.54 2.86
N PRO A 98 -14.20 2.82 2.84
CA PRO A 98 -15.31 2.97 1.89
C PRO A 98 -16.12 4.25 2.12
N LEU A 99 -16.57 4.85 1.03
CA LEU A 99 -17.48 6.00 1.10
C LEU A 99 -18.88 5.58 1.62
N PRO A 100 -19.63 6.49 2.29
CA PRO A 100 -21.03 6.27 2.61
C PRO A 100 -21.87 5.94 1.36
N LYS A 101 -22.98 5.22 1.54
CA LYS A 101 -23.78 4.64 0.45
C LYS A 101 -24.39 5.66 -0.54
N GLN A 102 -24.51 6.93 -0.16
CA GLN A 102 -25.01 8.00 -1.04
C GLN A 102 -24.02 8.41 -2.13
N PHE A 103 -22.78 7.95 -2.06
CA PHE A 103 -21.77 8.27 -3.07
C PHE A 103 -21.60 7.13 -4.07
N ASP A 104 -21.50 7.49 -5.36
CA ASP A 104 -21.01 6.57 -6.38
C ASP A 104 -19.49 6.56 -6.39
N ASP A 105 -18.92 5.53 -5.77
CA ASP A 105 -17.46 5.34 -5.62
C ASP A 105 -16.72 5.41 -6.96
N ARG A 106 -17.31 4.93 -8.04
CA ARG A 106 -16.70 4.95 -9.37
C ARG A 106 -16.56 6.37 -9.89
N THR A 107 -17.63 7.16 -9.82
CA THR A 107 -17.61 8.57 -10.24
C THR A 107 -16.63 9.38 -9.38
N VAL A 108 -16.61 9.15 -8.06
CA VAL A 108 -15.71 9.85 -7.14
C VAL A 108 -14.25 9.53 -7.45
N ARG A 109 -13.90 8.25 -7.64
CA ARG A 109 -12.54 7.86 -8.01
C ARG A 109 -12.12 8.42 -9.36
N ALA A 110 -13.03 8.44 -10.34
CA ALA A 110 -12.76 8.98 -11.67
C ALA A 110 -12.53 10.50 -11.67
N ALA A 111 -13.04 11.21 -10.65
CA ALA A 111 -12.83 12.65 -10.51
C ALA A 111 -11.45 13.03 -9.95
N LEU A 112 -10.76 12.13 -9.27
CA LEU A 112 -9.40 12.38 -8.76
C LEU A 112 -8.38 12.17 -9.88
N ARG A 113 -7.48 13.15 -10.05
CA ARG A 113 -6.40 13.05 -11.06
C ARG A 113 -5.34 12.05 -10.60
N PRO A 114 -4.83 11.19 -11.51
CA PRO A 114 -3.81 10.21 -11.16
C PRO A 114 -2.55 10.81 -10.50
N GLU A 115 -2.16 12.02 -10.89
CA GLU A 115 -1.00 12.71 -10.32
C GLU A 115 -1.20 13.13 -8.85
N LYS A 116 -2.45 13.18 -8.39
CA LYS A 116 -2.83 13.44 -6.99
C LYS A 116 -3.21 12.17 -6.22
N ASP A 117 -3.38 11.05 -6.90
CA ASP A 117 -3.84 9.78 -6.35
C ASP A 117 -2.67 9.00 -5.71
N ILE A 118 -2.22 9.47 -4.56
CA ILE A 118 -1.06 8.88 -3.86
C ILE A 118 -1.39 7.54 -3.18
N ASP A 119 -2.64 7.12 -3.13
CA ASP A 119 -3.07 5.82 -2.59
C ASP A 119 -3.34 4.77 -3.69
N GLY A 120 -3.28 5.19 -4.97
CA GLY A 120 -3.39 4.30 -6.13
C GLY A 120 -4.81 3.72 -6.31
N ILE A 121 -5.84 4.51 -6.03
CA ILE A 121 -7.24 4.06 -6.09
C ILE A 121 -7.90 4.28 -7.46
N THR A 122 -7.34 5.14 -8.30
CA THR A 122 -7.91 5.49 -9.61
C THR A 122 -7.56 4.46 -10.67
N ASP A 123 -8.41 4.37 -11.70
CA ASP A 123 -8.14 3.51 -12.85
C ASP A 123 -6.86 3.99 -13.60
N GLY A 124 -6.57 5.30 -13.58
CA GLY A 124 -5.33 5.86 -14.13
C GLY A 124 -4.08 5.36 -13.43
N SER A 125 -4.05 5.39 -12.10
CA SER A 125 -2.93 4.85 -11.30
C SER A 125 -2.75 3.35 -11.54
N LEU A 126 -3.84 2.58 -11.60
CA LEU A 126 -3.79 1.15 -11.92
C LEU A 126 -3.29 0.88 -13.35
N ALA A 127 -3.67 1.73 -14.32
CA ALA A 127 -3.14 1.65 -15.68
C ALA A 127 -1.62 1.89 -15.69
N GLY A 128 -1.13 2.88 -14.92
CA GLY A 128 0.31 3.13 -14.75
C GLY A 128 1.07 1.91 -14.22
N VAL A 129 0.53 1.25 -13.19
CA VAL A 129 1.10 -0.01 -12.66
C VAL A 129 1.13 -1.11 -13.72
N PHE A 130 0.02 -1.28 -14.46
CA PHE A 130 -0.09 -2.32 -15.49
C PHE A 130 0.83 -2.08 -16.69
N THR A 131 0.95 -0.83 -17.13
CA THR A 131 1.76 -0.45 -18.31
C THR A 131 3.21 -0.12 -17.96
N ASN A 132 3.57 -0.19 -16.70
CA ASN A 132 4.91 0.17 -16.19
C ASN A 132 5.32 1.61 -16.59
N THR A 133 4.40 2.56 -16.43
CA THR A 133 4.62 3.99 -16.68
C THR A 133 4.53 4.81 -15.40
N ASP A 134 4.91 6.09 -15.47
CA ASP A 134 4.87 7.03 -14.35
C ASP A 134 3.48 7.67 -14.13
N LEU A 135 2.43 7.10 -14.69
CA LEU A 135 1.07 7.58 -14.50
C LEU A 135 0.53 7.19 -13.11
N GLY A 136 0.30 8.17 -12.28
CA GLY A 136 -0.19 7.98 -10.92
C GLY A 136 0.79 7.27 -9.98
N TYR A 137 0.26 6.56 -9.02
CA TYR A 137 1.03 5.85 -7.98
C TYR A 137 0.48 4.44 -7.78
N ALA A 138 1.36 3.50 -7.43
CA ALA A 138 0.93 2.16 -7.08
C ALA A 138 0.10 2.16 -5.78
N PRO A 139 -0.90 1.26 -5.63
CA PRO A 139 -1.59 1.09 -4.37
C PRO A 139 -0.62 0.84 -3.22
N CYS A 140 -0.76 1.63 -2.15
CA CYS A 140 0.22 1.70 -1.05
C CYS A 140 0.53 0.34 -0.42
N THR A 141 -0.46 -0.56 -0.31
CA THR A 141 -0.26 -1.88 0.28
C THR A 141 0.55 -2.79 -0.65
N ALA A 142 0.32 -2.73 -1.96
CA ALA A 142 1.11 -3.48 -2.93
C ALA A 142 2.56 -2.98 -2.96
N GLN A 143 2.76 -1.65 -2.98
CA GLN A 143 4.09 -1.05 -2.90
C GLN A 143 4.80 -1.42 -1.59
N ALA A 144 4.10 -1.48 -0.46
CA ALA A 144 4.70 -1.87 0.82
C ALA A 144 5.28 -3.29 0.80
N CYS A 145 4.66 -4.23 0.07
CA CYS A 145 5.23 -5.55 -0.15
C CYS A 145 6.57 -5.46 -0.88
N MET A 146 6.65 -4.64 -1.93
CA MET A 146 7.87 -4.44 -2.70
C MET A 146 8.97 -3.74 -1.89
N GLU A 147 8.62 -2.73 -1.08
CA GLU A 147 9.56 -2.04 -0.20
C GLU A 147 10.20 -2.99 0.82
N ILE A 148 9.40 -3.90 1.40
CA ILE A 148 9.92 -4.95 2.30
C ILE A 148 10.87 -5.88 1.55
N LEU A 149 10.46 -6.44 0.42
CA LEU A 149 11.27 -7.35 -0.37
C LEU A 149 12.60 -6.70 -0.78
N LYS A 150 12.55 -5.44 -1.24
CA LYS A 150 13.74 -4.65 -1.61
C LYS A 150 14.65 -4.38 -0.42
N TYR A 151 14.11 -3.93 0.71
CA TYR A 151 14.90 -3.62 1.91
C TYR A 151 15.69 -4.83 2.42
N TYR A 152 15.06 -6.01 2.40
CA TYR A 152 15.69 -7.25 2.83
C TYR A 152 16.49 -7.95 1.72
N ASN A 153 16.69 -7.28 0.58
CA ASN A 153 17.44 -7.79 -0.56
C ASN A 153 16.96 -9.17 -1.05
N VAL A 154 15.64 -9.40 -1.02
CA VAL A 154 15.05 -10.62 -1.55
C VAL A 154 15.21 -10.63 -3.08
N PRO A 155 15.90 -11.62 -3.67
CA PRO A 155 16.09 -11.68 -5.12
C PRO A 155 14.74 -11.92 -5.82
N LEU A 156 14.40 -11.09 -6.81
CA LEU A 156 13.15 -11.18 -7.56
C LEU A 156 13.36 -11.66 -8.99
N SER A 157 14.38 -11.16 -9.67
CA SER A 157 14.68 -11.48 -11.07
C SER A 157 14.92 -12.97 -11.27
N GLY A 158 14.16 -13.57 -12.21
CA GLY A 158 14.19 -14.99 -12.53
C GLY A 158 13.50 -15.89 -11.50
N LYS A 159 12.91 -15.33 -10.44
CA LYS A 159 12.20 -16.09 -9.40
C LYS A 159 10.76 -16.36 -9.77
N ARG A 160 10.19 -17.43 -9.21
CA ARG A 160 8.76 -17.73 -9.30
C ARG A 160 8.04 -17.07 -8.12
N ALA A 161 7.10 -16.19 -8.42
CA ALA A 161 6.27 -15.53 -7.43
C ALA A 161 4.80 -16.02 -7.56
N VAL A 162 4.20 -16.37 -6.45
CA VAL A 162 2.78 -16.67 -6.37
C VAL A 162 2.10 -15.57 -5.56
N VAL A 163 1.08 -14.93 -6.14
CA VAL A 163 0.25 -13.95 -5.45
C VAL A 163 -1.13 -14.55 -5.22
N VAL A 164 -1.49 -14.75 -3.97
CA VAL A 164 -2.79 -15.33 -3.58
C VAL A 164 -3.75 -14.22 -3.21
N GLY A 165 -4.66 -13.90 -4.13
CA GLY A 165 -5.58 -12.78 -4.07
C GLY A 165 -5.46 -11.91 -5.32
N ARG A 166 -6.59 -11.35 -5.80
CA ARG A 166 -6.63 -10.59 -7.06
C ARG A 166 -7.38 -9.26 -6.95
N SER A 167 -7.36 -8.65 -5.77
CA SER A 167 -7.95 -7.32 -5.58
C SER A 167 -7.18 -6.26 -6.38
N LEU A 168 -7.84 -5.15 -6.70
CA LEU A 168 -7.20 -4.00 -7.34
C LEU A 168 -6.31 -3.22 -6.36
N VAL A 169 -6.48 -3.44 -5.05
CA VAL A 169 -5.71 -2.75 -4.01
C VAL A 169 -4.39 -3.45 -3.71
N VAL A 170 -4.32 -4.80 -3.82
CA VAL A 170 -3.12 -5.56 -3.45
C VAL A 170 -2.71 -6.56 -4.52
N GLY A 171 -3.53 -7.58 -4.77
CA GLY A 171 -3.09 -8.77 -5.51
C GLY A 171 -2.67 -8.48 -6.95
N LYS A 172 -3.52 -7.82 -7.74
CA LYS A 172 -3.17 -7.46 -9.12
C LYS A 172 -2.01 -6.49 -9.21
N PRO A 173 -1.99 -5.36 -8.45
CA PRO A 173 -0.84 -4.46 -8.44
C PRO A 173 0.46 -5.15 -8.03
N ALA A 174 0.46 -5.93 -6.96
CA ALA A 174 1.66 -6.65 -6.51
C ALA A 174 2.17 -7.64 -7.57
N ALA A 175 1.25 -8.32 -8.27
CA ALA A 175 1.62 -9.22 -9.36
C ALA A 175 2.33 -8.48 -10.51
N MET A 176 1.80 -7.33 -10.94
CA MET A 176 2.43 -6.51 -11.98
C MET A 176 3.76 -5.91 -11.54
N MET A 177 3.86 -5.51 -10.28
CA MET A 177 5.12 -4.97 -9.73
C MET A 177 6.21 -6.05 -9.62
N LEU A 178 5.85 -7.28 -9.27
CA LEU A 178 6.78 -8.43 -9.28
C LEU A 178 7.21 -8.79 -10.71
N ASP A 179 6.28 -8.76 -11.67
CA ASP A 179 6.57 -8.96 -13.09
C ASP A 179 7.56 -7.89 -13.61
N ARG A 180 7.36 -6.63 -13.25
CA ARG A 180 8.29 -5.53 -13.55
C ARG A 180 9.72 -5.80 -13.05
N GLU A 181 9.86 -6.48 -11.93
CA GLU A 181 11.17 -6.90 -11.36
C GLU A 181 11.69 -8.21 -11.96
N ASN A 182 11.14 -8.63 -13.11
CA ASN A 182 11.49 -9.84 -13.85
C ASN A 182 11.21 -11.17 -13.09
N ALA A 183 10.23 -11.18 -12.20
CA ALA A 183 9.74 -12.43 -11.62
C ALA A 183 8.72 -13.09 -12.55
N THR A 184 8.67 -14.43 -12.57
CA THR A 184 7.58 -15.17 -13.20
C THR A 184 6.42 -15.26 -12.23
N VAL A 185 5.28 -14.63 -12.54
CA VAL A 185 4.18 -14.47 -11.60
C VAL A 185 3.01 -15.38 -11.91
N THR A 186 2.51 -16.09 -10.89
CA THR A 186 1.24 -16.80 -10.89
C THR A 186 0.24 -16.10 -9.98
N LEU A 187 -0.88 -15.63 -10.55
CA LEU A 187 -1.95 -14.96 -9.79
C LEU A 187 -3.06 -15.94 -9.44
N CYS A 188 -3.22 -16.24 -8.15
CA CYS A 188 -4.22 -17.17 -7.63
C CYS A 188 -5.47 -16.45 -7.11
N ASN A 189 -6.58 -17.18 -7.08
CA ASN A 189 -7.86 -16.68 -6.58
C ASN A 189 -8.70 -17.81 -5.96
N SER A 190 -9.91 -17.50 -5.49
CA SER A 190 -10.80 -18.45 -4.80
C SER A 190 -11.24 -19.66 -5.65
N ARG A 191 -10.93 -19.69 -6.95
CA ARG A 191 -11.23 -20.80 -7.87
C ARG A 191 -9.97 -21.56 -8.28
N THR A 192 -8.79 -21.16 -7.80
CA THR A 192 -7.54 -21.87 -8.07
C THR A 192 -7.60 -23.28 -7.49
N GLN A 193 -7.45 -24.29 -8.34
CA GLN A 193 -7.37 -25.68 -7.91
C GLN A 193 -5.98 -25.99 -7.37
N ASN A 194 -5.91 -26.86 -6.39
CA ASN A 194 -4.64 -27.31 -5.77
C ASN A 194 -3.74 -26.17 -5.33
N LEU A 195 -4.31 -25.13 -4.70
CA LEU A 195 -3.56 -23.96 -4.22
C LEU A 195 -2.29 -24.31 -3.44
N PRO A 196 -2.28 -25.32 -2.54
CA PRO A 196 -1.05 -25.72 -1.85
C PRO A 196 0.08 -26.10 -2.79
N GLU A 197 -0.21 -26.85 -3.85
CA GLU A 197 0.79 -27.25 -4.84
C GLU A 197 1.34 -26.06 -5.62
N VAL A 198 0.47 -25.14 -6.03
CA VAL A 198 0.87 -23.91 -6.73
C VAL A 198 1.80 -23.06 -5.83
N CYS A 199 1.46 -22.90 -4.56
CA CYS A 199 2.28 -22.15 -3.61
C CYS A 199 3.64 -22.81 -3.38
N ARG A 200 3.71 -24.12 -3.25
CA ARG A 200 4.98 -24.85 -3.05
C ARG A 200 5.96 -24.72 -4.22
N GLN A 201 5.48 -24.45 -5.43
CA GLN A 201 6.35 -24.23 -6.61
C GLN A 201 7.02 -22.85 -6.62
N ALA A 202 6.56 -21.91 -5.80
CA ALA A 202 7.09 -20.55 -5.76
C ALA A 202 8.37 -20.43 -4.94
N ASP A 203 9.15 -19.39 -5.21
CA ASP A 203 10.22 -18.90 -4.36
C ASP A 203 9.71 -17.78 -3.43
N ILE A 204 8.70 -17.02 -3.91
CA ILE A 204 8.08 -15.93 -3.18
C ILE A 204 6.57 -16.14 -3.18
N VAL A 205 5.94 -16.06 -2.01
CA VAL A 205 4.48 -16.17 -1.85
C VAL A 205 3.95 -14.90 -1.19
N VAL A 206 3.13 -14.14 -1.93
CA VAL A 206 2.42 -12.97 -1.39
C VAL A 206 0.98 -13.38 -1.11
N VAL A 207 0.54 -13.31 0.14
CA VAL A 207 -0.79 -13.74 0.57
C VAL A 207 -1.67 -12.54 0.89
N ALA A 208 -2.71 -12.32 0.08
CA ALA A 208 -3.64 -11.20 0.16
C ALA A 208 -5.08 -11.67 -0.12
N MET A 209 -5.51 -12.69 0.63
CA MET A 209 -6.81 -13.35 0.45
C MET A 209 -7.94 -12.64 1.20
N GLY A 210 -7.61 -11.88 2.26
CA GLY A 210 -8.59 -11.35 3.20
C GLY A 210 -9.32 -12.46 3.98
N LYS A 211 -8.64 -13.58 4.22
CA LYS A 211 -9.18 -14.72 4.96
C LYS A 211 -8.18 -15.19 6.00
N MET A 212 -8.54 -15.03 7.26
CA MET A 212 -7.73 -15.35 8.42
C MET A 212 -7.17 -16.78 8.36
N ALA A 213 -5.84 -16.90 8.56
CA ALA A 213 -5.13 -18.17 8.71
C ALA A 213 -5.42 -19.21 7.60
N ALA A 214 -5.63 -18.75 6.36
CA ALA A 214 -6.02 -19.59 5.24
C ALA A 214 -4.83 -20.32 4.59
N VAL A 215 -3.59 -19.86 4.79
CA VAL A 215 -2.37 -20.48 4.25
C VAL A 215 -1.58 -21.09 5.41
N GLY A 216 -1.48 -22.41 5.43
CA GLY A 216 -0.73 -23.17 6.41
C GLY A 216 0.59 -23.72 5.88
N ALA A 217 1.28 -24.50 6.71
CA ALA A 217 2.54 -25.18 6.37
C ALA A 217 2.40 -26.14 5.17
N ASP A 218 1.22 -26.68 4.92
CA ASP A 218 0.90 -27.54 3.79
C ASP A 218 1.03 -26.84 2.43
N CYS A 219 0.88 -25.52 2.42
CA CYS A 219 1.04 -24.66 1.25
C CYS A 219 2.50 -24.23 1.01
N LEU A 220 3.41 -24.49 1.93
CA LEU A 220 4.74 -23.88 1.97
C LEU A 220 5.86 -24.92 1.96
N ARG A 221 7.08 -24.47 1.68
CA ARG A 221 8.32 -25.29 1.72
C ARG A 221 9.52 -24.46 2.15
N ALA A 222 10.61 -25.13 2.47
CA ALA A 222 11.89 -24.48 2.70
C ALA A 222 12.38 -23.72 1.46
N GLY A 223 13.15 -22.67 1.67
CA GLY A 223 13.68 -21.78 0.63
C GLY A 223 12.73 -20.71 0.16
N GLN A 224 11.55 -20.57 0.77
CA GLN A 224 10.54 -19.55 0.37
C GLN A 224 10.61 -18.29 1.21
N THR A 225 10.30 -17.17 0.57
CA THR A 225 9.95 -15.91 1.23
C THR A 225 8.44 -15.71 1.19
N VAL A 226 7.82 -15.48 2.35
CA VAL A 226 6.38 -15.29 2.49
C VAL A 226 6.05 -13.87 2.94
N VAL A 227 5.21 -13.18 2.18
CA VAL A 227 4.70 -11.84 2.50
C VAL A 227 3.22 -11.94 2.82
N ASP A 228 2.88 -11.87 4.09
CA ASP A 228 1.48 -11.86 4.56
C ASP A 228 0.94 -10.43 4.62
N VAL A 229 -0.12 -10.18 3.86
CA VAL A 229 -0.77 -8.86 3.76
C VAL A 229 -2.08 -8.83 4.58
N GLY A 230 -2.56 -9.99 5.01
CA GLY A 230 -3.80 -10.09 5.77
C GLY A 230 -3.74 -9.34 7.10
N ILE A 231 -4.86 -8.72 7.49
CA ILE A 231 -5.03 -8.12 8.81
C ILE A 231 -6.42 -8.49 9.32
N HIS A 232 -6.44 -9.27 10.39
CA HIS A 232 -7.66 -9.74 11.05
C HIS A 232 -7.51 -9.61 12.56
N VAL A 233 -8.63 -9.63 13.27
CA VAL A 233 -8.67 -9.78 14.72
C VAL A 233 -9.20 -11.18 15.01
N ASN A 234 -8.43 -11.99 15.71
CA ASN A 234 -8.84 -13.35 16.11
C ASN A 234 -9.80 -13.33 17.30
N GLU A 235 -10.28 -14.50 17.72
CA GLU A 235 -11.22 -14.65 18.84
C GLU A 235 -10.66 -14.13 20.18
N GLU A 236 -9.33 -14.06 20.32
CA GLU A 236 -8.65 -13.52 21.51
C GLU A 236 -8.43 -12.01 21.44
N GLY A 237 -8.93 -11.33 20.40
CA GLY A 237 -8.70 -9.90 20.16
C GLY A 237 -7.30 -9.54 19.66
N LYS A 238 -6.50 -10.53 19.23
CA LYS A 238 -5.14 -10.31 18.71
C LYS A 238 -5.15 -10.17 17.19
N LEU A 239 -4.27 -9.30 16.68
CA LEU A 239 -4.05 -9.17 15.24
C LEU A 239 -3.34 -10.40 14.67
N CYS A 240 -3.83 -10.89 13.54
CA CYS A 240 -3.24 -12.00 12.79
C CYS A 240 -3.45 -11.77 11.27
N GLY A 241 -2.74 -12.56 10.45
CA GLY A 241 -2.77 -12.46 9.01
C GLY A 241 -3.59 -13.53 8.30
N ASP A 242 -3.39 -13.62 7.01
CA ASP A 242 -3.91 -14.69 6.14
C ASP A 242 -3.10 -15.98 6.29
N VAL A 243 -1.86 -15.91 6.80
CA VAL A 243 -0.95 -17.03 7.00
C VAL A 243 -1.02 -17.54 8.45
N GLN A 244 -1.00 -18.85 8.64
CA GLN A 244 -0.81 -19.49 9.94
C GLN A 244 0.65 -19.32 10.39
N PHE A 245 0.99 -18.15 10.94
CA PHE A 245 2.37 -17.74 11.18
C PHE A 245 3.19 -18.78 11.96
N ALA A 246 2.67 -19.28 13.07
CA ALA A 246 3.37 -20.26 13.91
C ALA A 246 3.66 -21.59 13.20
N ALA A 247 2.81 -21.99 12.24
CA ALA A 247 3.03 -23.18 11.43
C ALA A 247 3.94 -22.94 10.23
N ALA A 248 3.94 -21.71 9.69
CA ALA A 248 4.72 -21.33 8.52
C ALA A 248 6.19 -20.98 8.85
N GLU A 249 6.42 -20.26 9.94
CA GLU A 249 7.75 -19.79 10.35
C GLU A 249 8.83 -20.91 10.40
N PRO A 250 8.60 -22.10 10.97
CA PRO A 250 9.62 -23.16 10.99
C PRO A 250 9.88 -23.78 9.62
N VAL A 251 9.04 -23.54 8.63
CA VAL A 251 9.11 -24.16 7.30
C VAL A 251 9.85 -23.29 6.28
N VAL A 252 9.62 -21.98 6.30
CA VAL A 252 10.09 -21.03 5.29
C VAL A 252 11.42 -20.37 5.70
N ASP A 253 12.11 -19.74 4.73
CA ASP A 253 13.37 -19.03 5.01
C ASP A 253 13.14 -17.60 5.50
N ALA A 254 12.07 -16.96 5.04
CA ALA A 254 11.71 -15.60 5.47
C ALA A 254 10.19 -15.39 5.47
N ILE A 255 9.69 -14.59 6.43
CA ILE A 255 8.26 -14.31 6.55
C ILE A 255 8.00 -12.94 7.20
N THR A 256 7.00 -12.21 6.72
CA THR A 256 6.51 -11.01 7.41
C THR A 256 5.60 -11.37 8.58
N PRO A 257 5.74 -10.71 9.74
CA PRO A 257 4.83 -10.92 10.87
C PRO A 257 3.54 -10.10 10.73
N VAL A 258 2.47 -10.55 11.36
CA VAL A 258 1.25 -9.76 11.57
C VAL A 258 0.88 -9.81 13.05
N PRO A 259 0.88 -8.66 13.76
CA PRO A 259 1.24 -7.32 13.32
C PRO A 259 2.76 -7.11 13.14
N GLY A 260 3.12 -5.96 12.55
CA GLY A 260 4.51 -5.52 12.45
C GLY A 260 5.21 -5.78 11.11
N GLY A 261 4.49 -6.33 10.12
CA GLY A 261 4.92 -6.54 8.74
C GLY A 261 4.41 -5.45 7.79
N VAL A 262 3.73 -5.87 6.72
CA VAL A 262 3.28 -5.01 5.60
C VAL A 262 2.44 -3.81 6.08
N GLY A 263 1.46 -4.03 6.95
CA GLY A 263 0.57 -2.96 7.45
C GLY A 263 1.30 -1.83 8.17
N THR A 264 2.51 -2.08 8.70
CA THR A 264 3.34 -1.04 9.33
C THR A 264 3.96 -0.09 8.27
N VAL A 265 4.18 -0.58 7.04
CA VAL A 265 4.90 0.13 5.98
C VAL A 265 3.97 1.00 5.12
N THR A 266 2.70 0.63 4.98
CA THR A 266 1.74 1.28 4.07
C THR A 266 1.65 2.79 4.22
N THR A 267 1.58 3.30 5.45
CA THR A 267 1.52 4.76 5.71
C THR A 267 2.81 5.47 5.30
N SER A 268 3.98 4.81 5.42
CA SER A 268 5.24 5.40 4.98
C SER A 268 5.35 5.43 3.45
N VAL A 269 4.77 4.46 2.75
CA VAL A 269 4.63 4.47 1.29
C VAL A 269 3.76 5.65 0.86
N LEU A 270 2.59 5.81 1.46
CA LEU A 270 1.67 6.91 1.18
C LEU A 270 2.37 8.28 1.31
N VAL A 271 3.07 8.49 2.41
CA VAL A 271 3.83 9.74 2.64
C VAL A 271 4.98 9.88 1.63
N GLY A 272 5.65 8.78 1.28
CA GLY A 272 6.68 8.75 0.24
C GLY A 272 6.14 9.18 -1.14
N HIS A 273 4.93 8.75 -1.50
CA HIS A 273 4.28 9.17 -2.74
C HIS A 273 3.99 10.68 -2.76
N VAL A 274 3.58 11.28 -1.62
CA VAL A 274 3.42 12.75 -1.52
C VAL A 274 4.74 13.48 -1.76
N VAL A 275 5.82 13.00 -1.14
CA VAL A 275 7.16 13.57 -1.33
C VAL A 275 7.61 13.43 -2.79
N GLN A 276 7.41 12.25 -3.37
CA GLN A 276 7.73 11.98 -4.78
C GLN A 276 6.93 12.88 -5.73
N ALA A 277 5.64 13.12 -5.44
CA ALA A 277 4.82 14.05 -6.22
C ALA A 277 5.36 15.47 -6.17
N ALA A 278 5.78 15.93 -5.00
CA ALA A 278 6.40 17.24 -4.84
C ALA A 278 7.76 17.32 -5.56
N CYS A 279 8.58 16.26 -5.51
CA CYS A 279 9.83 16.16 -6.24
C CYS A 279 9.63 16.23 -7.76
N LYS A 280 8.69 15.44 -8.30
CA LYS A 280 8.36 15.47 -9.75
C LYS A 280 7.97 16.88 -10.18
N LYS A 281 7.12 17.58 -9.42
CA LYS A 281 6.69 18.95 -9.69
C LYS A 281 7.85 19.96 -9.64
N ALA A 282 8.80 19.74 -8.72
CA ALA A 282 9.95 20.61 -8.48
C ALA A 282 11.14 20.33 -9.41
N GLY A 283 11.09 19.28 -10.23
CA GLY A 283 12.24 18.80 -11.00
C GLY A 283 13.40 18.35 -10.10
N VAL A 284 13.08 17.74 -8.94
CA VAL A 284 14.04 17.14 -8.00
C VAL A 284 14.06 15.64 -8.26
N GLU A 285 15.24 15.05 -8.38
CA GLU A 285 15.41 13.61 -8.48
C GLU A 285 15.10 12.94 -7.13
N CYS A 286 14.31 11.83 -7.15
CA CYS A 286 13.87 11.12 -5.95
C CYS A 286 14.58 9.77 -5.80
#